data_520e092dd5424e3d797faa11c14df5f0
#
_entry.id   520e092dd5424e3d797faa11c14df5f0
#
_cell.length_a   1.000
_cell.length_b   1.000
_cell.length_c   1.000
_cell.angle_alpha   90.00
_cell.angle_beta   90.00
_cell.angle_gamma   90.00
#
_symmetry.space_group_name_H-M   'P 1'
#
loop_
_entity.id
_entity.type
_entity.pdbx_description
1 polymer ?
#
loop_
_entity_poly.entity_id
_entity_poly.type
_entity_poly.pdbx_seq_one_letter_code
_entity_poly.pdbx_strand_id
1 'polypeptide(L)'
;MSTYIWQRPDWPHIFYDAHSLLSSINEIAHAQGRLETLLTQLGISNLKDFEARTFTDEIYHSHEIEGEILEQQKIYSSICRRLQVPNASMQLSRPHIEGVVKTLLEALECAQSPLSHQRLWSWHRTLFPHNLSGPFPIHAGAYRTDAIAVISGSSKNQEVLFETPSADLVPQEMEAFIAWINEIS
;
A
#
# COMPACT_ATOMS: atom_id res chain seq x y z
N MET A 1 -8.08 32.60 1.04
CA MET A 1 -7.38 31.47 1.67
C MET A 1 -7.55 30.26 0.76
N SER A 2 -6.51 29.52 0.51
CA SER A 2 -6.60 28.28 -0.26
C SER A 2 -7.37 27.24 0.58
N THR A 3 -8.44 26.66 0.02
CA THR A 3 -9.21 25.62 0.71
C THR A 3 -8.63 24.26 0.33
N TYR A 4 -8.17 23.48 1.30
CA TYR A 4 -7.69 22.13 1.06
C TYR A 4 -8.84 21.18 0.68
N ILE A 5 -8.52 20.08 -0.03
CA ILE A 5 -9.52 19.15 -0.54
C ILE A 5 -10.42 18.60 0.57
N TRP A 6 -9.84 18.27 1.71
CA TRP A 6 -10.56 17.73 2.88
C TRP A 6 -11.48 18.75 3.59
N GLN A 7 -11.31 20.07 3.32
CA GLN A 7 -12.15 21.16 3.83
C GLN A 7 -13.35 21.45 2.94
N ARG A 8 -13.47 20.81 1.80
CA ARG A 8 -14.58 21.04 0.88
C ARG A 8 -15.87 20.43 1.42
N PRO A 9 -17.04 21.06 1.19
CA PRO A 9 -18.32 20.54 1.66
C PRO A 9 -18.72 19.20 1.04
N ASP A 10 -18.18 18.89 -0.14
CA ASP A 10 -18.41 17.64 -0.89
C ASP A 10 -17.40 16.53 -0.60
N TRP A 11 -16.42 16.76 0.27
CA TRP A 11 -15.50 15.73 0.72
C TRP A 11 -16.21 14.68 1.58
N PRO A 12 -15.92 13.36 1.40
CA PRO A 12 -14.95 12.74 0.46
C PRO A 12 -15.55 12.34 -0.89
N HIS A 13 -16.71 12.87 -1.29
CA HIS A 13 -17.39 12.48 -2.52
C HIS A 13 -16.63 12.97 -3.76
N ILE A 14 -16.16 12.02 -4.58
CA ILE A 14 -15.50 12.30 -5.85
C ILE A 14 -16.47 11.94 -6.97
N PHE A 15 -16.83 12.95 -7.77
CA PHE A 15 -17.74 12.78 -8.90
C PHE A 15 -16.96 12.42 -10.17
N TYR A 16 -17.43 11.41 -10.88
CA TYR A 16 -16.89 10.99 -12.17
C TYR A 16 -18.02 10.57 -13.11
N ASP A 17 -17.76 10.63 -14.42
CA ASP A 17 -18.70 10.13 -15.43
C ASP A 17 -18.48 8.65 -15.70
N ALA A 18 -19.33 7.82 -15.11
CA ALA A 18 -19.27 6.37 -15.27
C ALA A 18 -19.44 5.91 -16.74
N HIS A 19 -20.22 6.65 -17.55
CA HIS A 19 -20.42 6.29 -18.95
C HIS A 19 -19.14 6.44 -19.78
N SER A 20 -18.34 7.46 -19.51
CA SER A 20 -17.08 7.66 -20.21
C SER A 20 -16.05 6.55 -19.94
N LEU A 21 -16.20 5.81 -18.84
CA LEU A 21 -15.29 4.74 -18.42
C LEU A 21 -15.69 3.34 -18.92
N LEU A 22 -16.92 3.15 -19.41
CA LEU A 22 -17.43 1.82 -19.76
C LEU A 22 -16.58 1.09 -20.81
N SER A 23 -16.08 1.79 -21.83
CA SER A 23 -15.23 1.18 -22.86
C SER A 23 -13.94 0.63 -22.25
N SER A 24 -13.26 1.45 -21.46
CA SER A 24 -12.00 1.06 -20.81
C SER A 24 -12.18 -0.07 -19.78
N ILE A 25 -13.30 -0.07 -19.05
CA ILE A 25 -13.64 -1.15 -18.12
C ILE A 25 -13.83 -2.47 -18.88
N ASN A 26 -14.54 -2.45 -20.01
CA ASN A 26 -14.72 -3.64 -20.83
C ASN A 26 -13.41 -4.16 -21.43
N GLU A 27 -12.53 -3.27 -21.90
CA GLU A 27 -11.20 -3.65 -22.40
C GLU A 27 -10.35 -4.33 -21.30
N ILE A 28 -10.38 -3.78 -20.08
CA ILE A 28 -9.71 -4.38 -18.92
C ILE A 28 -10.29 -5.75 -18.61
N ALA A 29 -11.61 -5.89 -18.53
CA ALA A 29 -12.27 -7.18 -18.26
C ALA A 29 -11.91 -8.24 -19.29
N HIS A 30 -11.86 -7.88 -20.58
CA HIS A 30 -11.41 -8.80 -21.64
C HIS A 30 -9.92 -9.17 -21.49
N ALA A 31 -9.06 -8.24 -21.11
CA ALA A 31 -7.65 -8.52 -20.89
C ALA A 31 -7.44 -9.43 -19.68
N GLN A 32 -8.16 -9.22 -18.58
CA GLN A 32 -8.16 -10.08 -17.40
C GLN A 32 -8.60 -11.51 -17.74
N GLY A 33 -9.73 -11.70 -18.46
CA GLY A 33 -10.19 -13.03 -18.84
C GLY A 33 -9.21 -13.79 -19.74
N ARG A 34 -8.47 -13.09 -20.62
CA ARG A 34 -7.38 -13.71 -21.40
C ARG A 34 -6.21 -14.13 -20.51
N LEU A 35 -5.81 -13.28 -19.56
CA LEU A 35 -4.74 -13.57 -18.63
C LEU A 35 -5.10 -14.79 -17.75
N GLU A 36 -6.29 -14.83 -17.18
CA GLU A 36 -6.79 -15.97 -16.39
C GLU A 36 -6.72 -17.28 -17.18
N THR A 37 -7.15 -17.25 -18.46
CA THR A 37 -7.08 -18.42 -19.34
C THR A 37 -5.63 -18.88 -19.54
N LEU A 38 -4.69 -17.98 -19.74
CA LEU A 38 -3.27 -18.32 -19.89
C LEU A 38 -2.70 -18.89 -18.58
N LEU A 39 -3.03 -18.29 -17.44
CA LEU A 39 -2.55 -18.73 -16.12
C LEU A 39 -3.04 -20.15 -15.77
N THR A 40 -4.27 -20.51 -16.16
CA THR A 40 -4.79 -21.88 -15.95
C THR A 40 -4.02 -22.96 -16.70
N GLN A 41 -3.30 -22.60 -17.77
CA GLN A 41 -2.48 -23.52 -18.56
C GLN A 41 -1.07 -23.71 -17.97
N LEU A 42 -0.66 -22.88 -17.00
CA LEU A 42 0.61 -23.00 -16.31
C LEU A 42 0.52 -24.08 -15.22
N GLY A 43 1.61 -24.86 -15.03
CA GLY A 43 1.71 -25.75 -13.88
C GLY A 43 1.80 -24.95 -12.56
N ILE A 44 1.34 -25.55 -11.45
CA ILE A 44 1.30 -24.90 -10.13
C ILE A 44 2.66 -24.28 -9.72
N SER A 45 3.76 -24.98 -9.99
CA SER A 45 5.12 -24.46 -9.67
C SER A 45 5.48 -23.24 -10.50
N ASN A 46 5.09 -23.21 -11.77
CA ASN A 46 5.33 -22.08 -12.65
C ASN A 46 4.45 -20.88 -12.27
N LEU A 47 3.22 -21.14 -11.82
CA LEU A 47 2.32 -20.10 -11.33
C LEU A 47 2.89 -19.42 -10.08
N LYS A 48 3.37 -20.19 -9.09
CA LYS A 48 4.00 -19.62 -7.89
C LYS A 48 5.24 -18.78 -8.19
N ASP A 49 6.09 -19.23 -9.12
CA ASP A 49 7.24 -18.44 -9.55
C ASP A 49 6.82 -17.15 -10.27
N PHE A 50 5.81 -17.24 -11.12
CA PHE A 50 5.23 -16.08 -11.79
C PHE A 50 4.67 -15.06 -10.78
N GLU A 51 3.87 -15.51 -9.81
CA GLU A 51 3.35 -14.67 -8.74
C GLU A 51 4.48 -14.01 -7.94
N ALA A 52 5.52 -14.80 -7.58
CA ALA A 52 6.65 -14.28 -6.83
C ALA A 52 7.40 -13.18 -7.60
N ARG A 53 7.56 -13.32 -8.90
CA ARG A 53 8.17 -12.26 -9.75
C ARG A 53 7.28 -11.03 -9.82
N THR A 54 5.98 -11.21 -10.08
CA THR A 54 5.02 -10.10 -10.15
C THR A 54 4.99 -9.29 -8.86
N PHE A 55 4.92 -9.94 -7.70
CA PHE A 55 4.96 -9.24 -6.41
C PHE A 55 6.32 -8.61 -6.11
N THR A 56 7.40 -9.20 -6.62
CA THR A 56 8.74 -8.61 -6.52
C THR A 56 8.82 -7.30 -7.28
N ASP A 57 8.35 -7.29 -8.51
CA ASP A 57 8.36 -6.11 -9.37
C ASP A 57 7.43 -5.01 -8.80
N GLU A 58 6.26 -5.38 -8.29
CA GLU A 58 5.34 -4.46 -7.64
C GLU A 58 6.00 -3.75 -6.44
N ILE A 59 6.60 -4.50 -5.51
CA ILE A 59 7.29 -3.93 -4.36
C ILE A 59 8.47 -3.07 -4.81
N TYR A 60 9.27 -3.58 -5.73
CA TYR A 60 10.48 -2.87 -6.19
C TYR A 60 10.13 -1.53 -6.81
N HIS A 61 9.23 -1.50 -7.78
CA HIS A 61 8.88 -0.29 -8.49
C HIS A 61 8.06 0.69 -7.65
N SER A 62 7.22 0.23 -6.74
CA SER A 62 6.50 1.10 -5.80
C SER A 62 7.48 1.87 -4.90
N HIS A 63 8.53 1.22 -4.41
CA HIS A 63 9.57 1.89 -3.61
C HIS A 63 10.49 2.77 -4.45
N GLU A 64 10.82 2.34 -5.67
CA GLU A 64 11.64 3.12 -6.60
C GLU A 64 10.99 4.48 -6.94
N ILE A 65 9.66 4.52 -7.12
CA ILE A 65 8.89 5.75 -7.35
C ILE A 65 9.03 6.73 -6.17
N GLU A 66 9.10 6.20 -4.95
CA GLU A 66 9.31 6.98 -3.72
C GLU A 66 10.80 7.31 -3.47
N GLY A 67 11.69 6.93 -4.40
CA GLY A 67 13.13 7.16 -4.30
C GLY A 67 13.87 6.19 -3.38
N GLU A 68 13.23 5.10 -2.95
CA GLU A 68 13.83 4.05 -2.13
C GLU A 68 14.21 2.84 -3.00
N ILE A 69 15.51 2.55 -3.11
CA ILE A 69 16.00 1.42 -3.90
C ILE A 69 16.17 0.20 -2.99
N LEU A 70 15.32 -0.78 -3.18
CA LEU A 70 15.40 -2.07 -2.50
C LEU A 70 16.19 -3.09 -3.33
N GLU A 71 16.77 -4.09 -2.66
CA GLU A 71 17.48 -5.19 -3.34
C GLU A 71 16.44 -6.22 -3.87
N GLN A 72 16.14 -6.15 -5.16
CA GLN A 72 15.12 -6.97 -5.84
C GLN A 72 15.28 -8.48 -5.54
N GLN A 73 16.52 -8.99 -5.54
CA GLN A 73 16.80 -10.38 -5.24
C GLN A 73 16.41 -10.79 -3.81
N LYS A 74 16.50 -9.87 -2.85
CA LYS A 74 16.07 -10.14 -1.47
C LYS A 74 14.57 -10.11 -1.32
N ILE A 75 13.88 -9.22 -2.06
CA ILE A 75 12.41 -9.19 -2.13
C ILE A 75 11.93 -10.54 -2.68
N TYR A 76 12.43 -10.95 -3.85
CA TYR A 76 12.08 -12.21 -4.49
C TYR A 76 12.31 -13.42 -3.55
N SER A 77 13.48 -13.50 -2.90
CA SER A 77 13.77 -14.58 -1.95
C SER A 77 12.82 -14.63 -0.75
N SER A 78 12.43 -13.45 -0.23
CA SER A 78 11.45 -13.36 0.87
C SER A 78 10.06 -13.83 0.43
N ILE A 79 9.61 -13.45 -0.76
CA ILE A 79 8.33 -13.87 -1.32
C ILE A 79 8.34 -15.37 -1.60
N CYS A 80 9.37 -15.88 -2.29
CA CYS A 80 9.50 -17.32 -2.60
C CYS A 80 9.42 -18.21 -1.37
N ARG A 81 10.02 -17.77 -0.26
CA ARG A 81 9.96 -18.51 1.02
C ARG A 81 8.54 -18.60 1.55
N ARG A 82 7.75 -17.52 1.44
CA ARG A 82 6.37 -17.48 1.92
C ARG A 82 5.39 -18.22 1.01
N LEU A 83 5.56 -18.09 -0.31
CA LEU A 83 4.76 -18.80 -1.30
C LEU A 83 5.21 -20.28 -1.49
N GLN A 84 6.30 -20.69 -0.85
CA GLN A 84 6.87 -22.02 -0.98
C GLN A 84 7.18 -22.35 -2.45
N VAL A 85 7.88 -21.45 -3.15
CA VAL A 85 8.33 -21.66 -4.53
C VAL A 85 9.41 -22.73 -4.54
N PRO A 86 9.27 -23.84 -5.30
CA PRO A 86 10.26 -24.90 -5.37
C PRO A 86 11.61 -24.40 -5.93
N ASN A 87 12.71 -24.90 -5.37
CA ASN A 87 14.07 -24.66 -5.85
C ASN A 87 14.51 -23.18 -5.92
N ALA A 88 13.77 -22.26 -5.28
CA ALA A 88 14.17 -20.87 -5.22
C ALA A 88 15.43 -20.69 -4.37
N SER A 89 16.39 -19.90 -4.85
CA SER A 89 17.56 -19.49 -4.07
C SER A 89 17.11 -18.60 -2.91
N MET A 90 17.42 -19.01 -1.68
CA MET A 90 17.01 -18.28 -0.48
C MET A 90 18.15 -17.40 0.05
N GLN A 91 17.95 -16.09 -0.02
CA GLN A 91 18.81 -15.10 0.63
C GLN A 91 18.12 -14.55 1.87
N LEU A 92 18.91 -14.20 2.89
CA LEU A 92 18.38 -13.50 4.06
C LEU A 92 18.06 -12.05 3.69
N SER A 93 16.87 -11.62 4.03
CA SER A 93 16.38 -10.25 3.78
C SER A 93 16.53 -9.39 5.04
N ARG A 94 16.62 -8.07 4.85
CA ARG A 94 16.58 -7.12 5.97
C ARG A 94 15.18 -7.08 6.58
N PRO A 95 15.05 -6.75 7.89
CA PRO A 95 13.74 -6.68 8.57
C PRO A 95 12.72 -5.79 7.86
N HIS A 96 13.15 -4.68 7.25
CA HIS A 96 12.30 -3.79 6.48
C HIS A 96 11.69 -4.51 5.26
N ILE A 97 12.50 -5.19 4.43
CA ILE A 97 12.01 -5.96 3.28
C ILE A 97 11.04 -7.07 3.72
N GLU A 98 11.35 -7.76 4.81
CA GLU A 98 10.45 -8.78 5.38
C GLU A 98 9.11 -8.18 5.82
N GLY A 99 9.13 -6.95 6.38
CA GLY A 99 7.93 -6.21 6.77
C GLY A 99 7.04 -5.86 5.58
N VAL A 100 7.65 -5.32 4.52
CA VAL A 100 6.94 -4.95 3.29
C VAL A 100 6.30 -6.18 2.64
N VAL A 101 7.08 -7.25 2.43
CA VAL A 101 6.58 -8.50 1.83
C VAL A 101 5.45 -9.10 2.67
N LYS A 102 5.61 -9.14 4.00
CA LYS A 102 4.57 -9.67 4.89
C LYS A 102 3.27 -8.86 4.80
N THR A 103 3.38 -7.53 4.76
CA THR A 103 2.19 -6.65 4.68
C THR A 103 1.47 -6.83 3.36
N LEU A 104 2.20 -6.89 2.22
CA LEU A 104 1.59 -7.12 0.91
C LEU A 104 0.84 -8.45 0.86
N LEU A 105 1.51 -9.55 1.23
CA LEU A 105 0.90 -10.88 1.15
C LEU A 105 -0.29 -11.02 2.09
N GLU A 106 -0.23 -10.48 3.31
CA GLU A 106 -1.39 -10.47 4.21
C GLU A 106 -2.55 -9.66 3.64
N ALA A 107 -2.28 -8.51 3.04
CA ALA A 107 -3.31 -7.70 2.42
C ALA A 107 -4.03 -8.43 1.27
N LEU A 108 -3.29 -9.20 0.46
CA LEU A 108 -3.82 -10.01 -0.63
C LEU A 108 -4.59 -11.24 -0.12
N GLU A 109 -3.99 -12.01 0.80
CA GLU A 109 -4.61 -13.22 1.36
C GLU A 109 -5.92 -12.92 2.10
N CYS A 110 -5.97 -11.77 2.77
CA CYS A 110 -7.11 -11.31 3.55
C CYS A 110 -7.89 -10.18 2.85
N ALA A 111 -7.85 -10.10 1.52
CA ALA A 111 -8.53 -9.03 0.77
C ALA A 111 -10.04 -8.98 1.01
N GLN A 112 -10.67 -10.14 1.22
CA GLN A 112 -12.10 -10.26 1.52
C GLN A 112 -12.45 -10.07 3.00
N SER A 113 -11.45 -9.88 3.88
CA SER A 113 -11.69 -9.65 5.30
C SER A 113 -11.90 -8.15 5.55
N PRO A 114 -12.86 -7.77 6.42
CA PRO A 114 -13.10 -6.37 6.72
C PRO A 114 -11.83 -5.65 7.20
N LEU A 115 -11.64 -4.43 6.72
CA LEU A 115 -10.60 -3.54 7.22
C LEU A 115 -10.95 -3.11 8.65
N SER A 116 -9.95 -2.95 9.51
CA SER A 116 -10.12 -2.47 10.87
C SER A 116 -8.93 -1.65 11.33
N HIS A 117 -9.10 -0.84 12.38
CA HIS A 117 -8.01 -0.10 13.01
C HIS A 117 -6.86 -1.03 13.40
N GLN A 118 -7.18 -2.17 14.01
CA GLN A 118 -6.19 -3.14 14.46
C GLN A 118 -5.36 -3.70 13.29
N ARG A 119 -5.99 -3.94 12.14
CA ARG A 119 -5.33 -4.43 10.93
C ARG A 119 -4.38 -3.38 10.39
N LEU A 120 -4.81 -2.13 10.25
CA LEU A 120 -3.96 -1.01 9.84
C LEU A 120 -2.78 -0.81 10.80
N TRP A 121 -3.02 -0.85 12.10
CA TRP A 121 -1.95 -0.73 13.10
C TRP A 121 -0.99 -1.92 13.09
N SER A 122 -1.48 -3.12 12.76
CA SER A 122 -0.62 -4.29 12.59
C SER A 122 0.30 -4.15 11.40
N TRP A 123 -0.20 -3.67 10.27
CA TRP A 123 0.62 -3.35 9.10
C TRP A 123 1.67 -2.30 9.41
N HIS A 124 1.26 -1.21 10.06
CA HIS A 124 2.18 -0.14 10.44
C HIS A 124 3.30 -0.65 11.36
N ARG A 125 2.98 -1.45 12.38
CA ARG A 125 4.02 -2.08 13.23
C ARG A 125 4.92 -3.04 12.46
N THR A 126 4.39 -3.73 11.47
CA THR A 126 5.16 -4.66 10.64
C THR A 126 6.14 -3.92 9.73
N LEU A 127 5.75 -2.77 9.19
CA LEU A 127 6.62 -1.92 8.38
C LEU A 127 7.71 -1.21 9.21
N PHE A 128 7.39 -0.86 10.45
CA PHE A 128 8.28 -0.11 11.35
C PHE A 128 8.53 -0.84 12.69
N PRO A 129 9.17 -2.03 12.65
CA PRO A 129 9.30 -2.89 13.83
C PRO A 129 10.13 -2.27 14.96
N HIS A 130 10.94 -1.25 14.68
CA HIS A 130 11.80 -0.56 15.66
C HIS A 130 11.25 0.81 16.07
N ASN A 131 10.03 1.15 15.70
CA ASN A 131 9.45 2.49 15.90
C ASN A 131 10.32 3.62 15.31
N LEU A 132 10.97 3.36 14.17
CA LEU A 132 11.82 4.33 13.49
C LEU A 132 11.44 4.41 12.01
N SER A 133 11.43 5.64 11.48
CA SER A 133 11.43 5.94 10.06
C SER A 133 12.74 6.67 9.73
N GLY A 134 13.72 5.94 9.21
CA GLY A 134 15.09 6.43 9.13
C GLY A 134 15.63 6.76 10.53
N PRO A 135 16.15 7.98 10.77
CA PRO A 135 16.65 8.41 12.08
C PRO A 135 15.55 8.93 13.02
N PHE A 136 14.30 9.03 12.57
CA PHE A 136 13.22 9.66 13.32
C PHE A 136 12.37 8.63 14.06
N PRO A 137 12.08 8.88 15.37
CA PRO A 137 11.16 8.03 16.12
C PRO A 137 9.73 8.21 15.60
N ILE A 138 8.98 7.10 15.52
CA ILE A 138 7.55 7.10 15.18
C ILE A 138 6.79 6.25 16.19
N HIS A 139 5.48 6.49 16.31
CA HIS A 139 4.56 5.65 17.08
C HIS A 139 3.93 4.59 16.16
N ALA A 140 4.67 3.49 15.92
CA ALA A 140 4.17 2.43 15.06
C ALA A 140 2.93 1.76 15.64
N GLY A 141 1.87 1.67 14.82
CA GLY A 141 0.60 1.04 15.22
C GLY A 141 -0.29 1.91 16.09
N ALA A 142 -0.22 3.23 15.89
CA ALA A 142 -1.13 4.21 16.48
C ALA A 142 -1.35 5.36 15.48
N TYR A 143 -2.39 6.12 15.70
CA TYR A 143 -2.57 7.39 14.99
C TYR A 143 -1.63 8.44 15.57
N ARG A 144 -1.28 9.42 14.74
CA ARG A 144 -0.47 10.56 15.14
C ARG A 144 -1.17 11.40 16.20
N THR A 145 -0.38 12.04 17.03
CA THR A 145 -0.83 13.00 18.04
C THR A 145 -0.46 14.44 17.69
N ASP A 146 0.43 14.61 16.71
CA ASP A 146 0.97 15.91 16.33
C ASP A 146 0.40 16.37 14.98
N ALA A 147 0.39 17.69 14.77
CA ALA A 147 0.07 18.28 13.50
C ALA A 147 1.15 17.95 12.45
N ILE A 148 0.72 17.67 11.24
CA ILE A 148 1.60 17.43 10.09
C ILE A 148 1.23 18.39 8.98
N ALA A 149 2.22 18.95 8.30
CA ALA A 149 2.04 19.77 7.11
C ALA A 149 3.08 19.43 6.06
N VAL A 150 2.72 19.57 4.80
CA VAL A 150 3.68 19.54 3.69
C VAL A 150 4.19 20.97 3.51
N ILE A 151 5.50 21.14 3.64
CA ILE A 151 6.16 22.43 3.54
C ILE A 151 7.13 22.44 2.36
N SER A 152 7.28 23.59 1.72
CA SER A 152 8.29 23.84 0.70
C SER A 152 9.24 24.95 1.17
N GLY A 153 10.43 25.01 0.57
CA GLY A 153 11.41 26.05 0.86
C GLY A 153 12.51 25.67 1.84
N SER A 154 13.37 26.62 2.14
CA SER A 154 14.47 26.44 3.09
C SER A 154 13.97 26.68 4.54
N SER A 155 14.76 26.21 5.53
CA SER A 155 14.46 26.40 6.97
C SER A 155 14.18 27.86 7.39
N LYS A 156 14.60 28.84 6.59
CA LYS A 156 14.37 30.29 6.85
C LYS A 156 13.15 30.87 6.11
N ASN A 157 12.68 30.20 5.04
CA ASN A 157 11.54 30.61 4.23
C ASN A 157 10.72 29.37 3.90
N GLN A 158 9.91 28.93 4.85
CA GLN A 158 9.01 27.81 4.68
C GLN A 158 7.64 28.30 4.24
N GLU A 159 7.11 27.70 3.20
CA GLU A 159 5.72 27.86 2.75
C GLU A 159 4.97 26.57 3.00
N VAL A 160 3.83 26.66 3.68
CA VAL A 160 2.94 25.50 3.90
C VAL A 160 2.15 25.28 2.61
N LEU A 161 2.43 24.18 1.91
CA LEU A 161 1.74 23.78 0.70
C LEU A 161 0.45 23.04 1.00
N PHE A 162 0.45 22.23 2.06
CA PHE A 162 -0.71 21.46 2.46
C PHE A 162 -0.72 21.28 3.98
N GLU A 163 -1.89 21.48 4.58
CA GLU A 163 -2.13 21.24 6.00
C GLU A 163 -3.09 20.05 6.15
N THR A 164 -2.69 19.07 6.95
CA THR A 164 -3.53 17.91 7.22
C THR A 164 -4.63 18.24 8.23
N PRO A 165 -5.73 17.45 8.31
CA PRO A 165 -6.67 17.52 9.43
C PRO A 165 -5.93 17.48 10.77
N SER A 166 -6.49 18.12 11.80
CA SER A 166 -5.90 18.07 13.15
C SER A 166 -5.84 16.64 13.68
N ALA A 167 -4.88 16.37 14.57
CA ALA A 167 -4.66 15.02 15.09
C ALA A 167 -5.90 14.44 15.80
N ASP A 168 -6.68 15.27 16.45
CA ASP A 168 -7.92 14.90 17.18
C ASP A 168 -9.04 14.43 16.24
N LEU A 169 -9.02 14.86 14.96
CA LEU A 169 -9.99 14.42 13.95
C LEU A 169 -9.60 13.09 13.30
N VAL A 170 -8.32 12.72 13.35
CA VAL A 170 -7.83 11.51 12.66
C VAL A 170 -8.59 10.24 13.05
N PRO A 171 -8.91 9.95 14.32
CA PRO A 171 -9.69 8.76 14.66
C PRO A 171 -11.07 8.73 13.99
N GLN A 172 -11.76 9.85 13.95
CA GLN A 172 -13.09 9.97 13.33
C GLN A 172 -13.01 9.82 11.80
N GLU A 173 -12.04 10.46 11.16
CA GLU A 173 -11.82 10.34 9.72
C GLU A 173 -11.46 8.92 9.31
N MET A 174 -10.65 8.24 10.12
CA MET A 174 -10.28 6.84 9.88
C MET A 174 -11.44 5.87 10.11
N GLU A 175 -12.32 6.13 11.07
CA GLU A 175 -13.55 5.37 11.24
C GLU A 175 -14.46 5.49 10.01
N ALA A 176 -14.66 6.72 9.51
CA ALA A 176 -15.42 6.96 8.29
C ALA A 176 -14.80 6.27 7.07
N PHE A 177 -13.47 6.33 6.93
CA PHE A 177 -12.74 5.63 5.87
C PHE A 177 -12.91 4.10 5.94
N ILE A 178 -12.78 3.52 7.13
CA ILE A 178 -12.93 2.07 7.32
C ILE A 178 -14.36 1.62 7.02
N ALA A 179 -15.36 2.39 7.46
CA ALA A 179 -16.74 2.12 7.13
C ALA A 179 -16.97 2.14 5.62
N TRP A 180 -16.50 3.20 4.94
CA TRP A 180 -16.63 3.35 3.49
C TRP A 180 -15.96 2.20 2.73
N ILE A 181 -14.74 1.81 3.06
CA ILE A 181 -14.04 0.73 2.34
C ILE A 181 -14.76 -0.62 2.51
N ASN A 182 -15.31 -0.87 3.71
CA ASN A 182 -16.01 -2.12 3.99
C ASN A 182 -17.41 -2.18 3.36
N GLU A 183 -18.00 -1.06 2.95
CA GLU A 183 -19.27 -1.02 2.22
C GLU A 183 -19.10 -1.36 0.73
N ILE A 184 -17.93 -1.07 0.15
CA ILE A 184 -17.65 -1.27 -1.29
C ILE A 184 -16.91 -2.58 -1.59
N SER A 185 -16.55 -3.36 -0.57
CA SER A 185 -15.73 -4.59 -0.67
C SER A 185 -16.57 -5.84 -0.91
#